data_01e1912eee9b84d6dc315adb398fa45c
#
_entry.id   01e1912eee9b84d6dc315adb398fa45c
#
_cell.length_a   1.000
_cell.length_b   1.000
_cell.length_c   1.000
_cell.angle_alpha   90.00
_cell.angle_beta   90.00
_cell.angle_gamma   90.00
#
_symmetry.space_group_name_H-M   'P 1'
#
loop_
_entity.id
_entity.type
_entity.pdbx_description
1 polymer ?
#
loop_
_entity_poly.entity_id
_entity_poly.type
_entity_poly.pdbx_seq_one_letter_code
_entity_poly.pdbx_strand_id
1 'polypeptide(L)'
;MSKKKISDSFWLSYSDLLTSLFFIMLLLFVISLVSVKITQNNLRDCMSEVDSLMKIKTNDIELNNKIKELEKSKINLIDSLDKMKVAHGKLIDKLYDYEKILQLEKQFKELSASNTLTYDEEHKTFIAKDLVGIEIFKPEDDEIKDYYLKTVDKVGKDLEILLRTLNSSNPDYSYLLVIEGYSANDGTMSQDRTYNYKLSYDRALALYNRWRNEGQINLRKYNTEILICGSGLNGINRDSKVEANNKRFVIQILHKIRKFEGTKLN
;
A
#
# COMPACT_ATOMS: atom_id res chain seq x y z
N MET A 1 -19.17 0.88 28.31
CA MET A 1 -17.71 0.60 28.40
C MET A 1 -17.20 -0.55 27.52
N SER A 2 -17.89 -0.91 26.43
CA SER A 2 -17.51 -2.09 25.59
C SER A 2 -16.83 -1.74 24.24
N LYS A 3 -16.84 -0.48 23.79
CA LYS A 3 -16.25 -0.07 22.50
C LYS A 3 -14.69 -0.08 22.45
N LYS A 4 -14.04 0.00 23.60
CA LYS A 4 -12.58 0.06 23.70
C LYS A 4 -11.88 -1.30 23.47
N LYS A 5 -12.53 -2.40 23.82
CA LYS A 5 -11.95 -3.75 23.77
C LYS A 5 -11.81 -4.36 22.36
N ILE A 6 -12.69 -3.99 21.41
CA ILE A 6 -12.67 -4.55 20.03
C ILE A 6 -11.63 -3.79 19.19
N SER A 7 -11.51 -2.48 19.39
CA SER A 7 -10.46 -1.65 18.81
C SER A 7 -9.07 -2.16 19.21
N ASP A 8 -8.90 -2.48 20.49
CA ASP A 8 -7.60 -2.92 21.02
C ASP A 8 -7.19 -4.31 20.48
N SER A 9 -8.13 -5.22 20.24
CA SER A 9 -7.82 -6.55 19.71
C SER A 9 -7.44 -6.53 18.22
N PHE A 10 -8.05 -5.64 17.44
CA PHE A 10 -7.69 -5.47 16.02
C PHE A 10 -6.35 -4.75 15.86
N TRP A 11 -6.09 -3.73 16.69
CA TRP A 11 -4.79 -3.08 16.78
C TRP A 11 -3.67 -4.06 17.16
N LEU A 12 -3.94 -4.95 18.11
CA LEU A 12 -3.01 -6.03 18.46
C LEU A 12 -2.74 -6.95 17.25
N SER A 13 -3.79 -7.37 16.54
CA SER A 13 -3.66 -8.27 15.39
C SER A 13 -2.94 -7.62 14.20
N TYR A 14 -3.19 -6.32 13.93
CA TYR A 14 -2.51 -5.58 12.87
C TYR A 14 -1.06 -5.24 13.24
N SER A 15 -0.82 -4.85 14.48
CA SER A 15 0.53 -4.67 15.02
C SER A 15 1.33 -5.96 14.97
N ASP A 16 0.69 -7.09 15.28
CA ASP A 16 1.29 -8.42 15.24
C ASP A 16 1.61 -8.83 13.79
N LEU A 17 0.72 -8.53 12.85
CA LEU A 17 0.94 -8.77 11.41
C LEU A 17 2.07 -7.88 10.86
N LEU A 18 2.10 -6.60 11.20
CA LEU A 18 3.20 -5.68 10.84
C LEU A 18 4.52 -6.10 11.49
N THR A 19 4.46 -6.48 12.75
CA THR A 19 5.62 -6.94 13.51
C THR A 19 6.14 -8.26 12.93
N SER A 20 5.25 -9.19 12.57
CA SER A 20 5.63 -10.46 11.93
C SER A 20 6.22 -10.23 10.55
N LEU A 21 5.65 -9.31 9.74
CA LEU A 21 6.19 -8.93 8.43
C LEU A 21 7.57 -8.26 8.58
N PHE A 22 7.72 -7.37 9.54
CA PHE A 22 9.00 -6.74 9.85
C PHE A 22 10.04 -7.78 10.29
N PHE A 23 9.66 -8.72 11.16
CA PHE A 23 10.55 -9.80 11.58
C PHE A 23 10.93 -10.72 10.41
N ILE A 24 10.00 -11.03 9.51
CA ILE A 24 10.28 -11.82 8.30
C ILE A 24 11.29 -11.08 7.40
N MET A 25 11.08 -9.78 7.15
CA MET A 25 11.99 -8.95 6.36
C MET A 25 13.37 -8.84 7.01
N LEU A 26 13.40 -8.65 8.33
CA LEU A 26 14.65 -8.59 9.11
C LEU A 26 15.36 -9.95 9.09
N LEU A 27 14.63 -11.04 9.18
CA LEU A 27 15.16 -12.39 9.12
C LEU A 27 15.73 -12.71 7.73
N LEU A 28 15.04 -12.32 6.67
CA LEU A 28 15.53 -12.46 5.29
C LEU A 28 16.77 -11.59 5.04
N PHE A 29 16.83 -10.40 5.59
CA PHE A 29 18.01 -9.53 5.52
C PHE A 29 19.21 -10.14 6.25
N VAL A 30 19.00 -10.67 7.47
CA VAL A 30 20.05 -11.35 8.24
C VAL A 30 20.54 -12.59 7.51
N ILE A 31 19.64 -13.40 6.96
CA ILE A 31 20.01 -14.60 6.15
C ILE A 31 20.84 -14.18 4.93
N SER A 32 20.48 -13.11 4.25
CA SER A 32 21.22 -12.56 3.11
C SER A 32 22.64 -12.14 3.52
N LEU A 33 22.77 -11.40 4.62
CA LEU A 33 24.08 -10.97 5.14
C LEU A 33 24.97 -12.16 5.56
N VAL A 34 24.39 -13.15 6.24
CA VAL A 34 25.11 -14.36 6.64
C VAL A 34 25.58 -15.14 5.42
N SER A 35 24.72 -15.29 4.41
CA SER A 35 25.08 -15.95 3.15
C SER A 35 26.22 -15.25 2.41
N VAL A 36 26.20 -13.90 2.33
CA VAL A 36 27.32 -13.12 1.74
C VAL A 36 28.61 -13.37 2.49
N LYS A 37 28.57 -13.39 3.82
CA LYS A 37 29.76 -13.60 4.66
C LYS A 37 30.31 -15.03 4.52
N ILE A 38 29.42 -16.03 4.47
CA ILE A 38 29.82 -17.44 4.23
C ILE A 38 30.44 -17.59 2.84
N THR A 39 29.83 -16.97 1.81
CA THR A 39 30.35 -17.02 0.44
C THR A 39 31.71 -16.32 0.30
N GLN A 40 31.91 -15.17 0.99
CA GLN A 40 33.20 -14.49 1.04
C GLN A 40 34.28 -15.33 1.74
N ASN A 41 33.93 -16.00 2.85
CA ASN A 41 34.86 -16.89 3.54
C ASN A 41 35.23 -18.07 2.65
N ASN A 42 34.23 -18.73 2.01
CA ASN A 42 34.47 -19.82 1.08
C ASN A 42 35.35 -19.42 -0.11
N LEU A 43 35.17 -18.18 -0.61
CA LEU A 43 36.01 -17.65 -1.68
C LEU A 43 37.48 -17.48 -1.22
N ARG A 44 37.65 -16.95 0.00
CA ARG A 44 38.99 -16.75 0.58
C ARG A 44 39.72 -18.08 0.82
N ASP A 45 39.01 -19.06 1.32
CA ASP A 45 39.55 -20.40 1.56
C ASP A 45 39.93 -21.07 0.24
N CYS A 46 39.06 -20.96 -0.78
CA CYS A 46 39.32 -21.48 -2.12
C CYS A 46 40.56 -20.78 -2.76
N MET A 47 40.70 -19.46 -2.62
CA MET A 47 41.90 -18.74 -3.12
C MET A 47 43.17 -19.17 -2.39
N SER A 48 43.13 -19.36 -1.08
CA SER A 48 44.30 -19.79 -0.30
C SER A 48 44.71 -21.22 -0.65
N GLU A 49 43.74 -22.09 -0.98
CA GLU A 49 43.98 -23.46 -1.40
C GLU A 49 44.64 -23.51 -2.79
N VAL A 50 44.21 -22.66 -3.72
CA VAL A 50 44.85 -22.47 -5.03
C VAL A 50 46.30 -22.01 -4.89
N ASP A 51 46.59 -21.01 -4.04
CA ASP A 51 47.96 -20.51 -3.81
C ASP A 51 48.85 -21.57 -3.15
N SER A 52 48.31 -22.38 -2.26
CA SER A 52 49.07 -23.50 -1.62
C SER A 52 49.39 -24.60 -2.62
N LEU A 53 48.47 -24.92 -3.53
CA LEU A 53 48.68 -25.94 -4.58
C LEU A 53 49.66 -25.47 -5.65
N MET A 54 49.70 -24.19 -5.97
CA MET A 54 50.73 -23.63 -6.87
C MET A 54 52.17 -23.70 -6.30
N LYS A 55 52.31 -23.79 -4.98
CA LYS A 55 53.62 -23.92 -4.28
C LYS A 55 54.07 -25.36 -4.17
N ILE A 56 53.18 -26.33 -4.31
CA ILE A 56 53.51 -27.75 -4.23
C ILE A 56 53.96 -28.23 -5.63
N LYS A 57 55.23 -28.36 -5.80
CA LYS A 57 55.93 -28.70 -7.07
C LYS A 57 55.97 -30.21 -7.29
N THR A 58 54.86 -30.97 -7.16
CA THR A 58 54.89 -32.40 -7.44
C THR A 58 53.53 -32.90 -7.96
N ASN A 59 53.51 -33.47 -9.14
CA ASN A 59 52.46 -34.12 -9.93
C ASN A 59 51.51 -33.15 -10.68
N ASP A 60 51.95 -32.78 -11.87
CA ASP A 60 51.27 -31.83 -12.79
C ASP A 60 49.83 -32.25 -13.17
N ILE A 61 49.53 -33.55 -13.23
CA ILE A 61 48.21 -34.03 -13.67
C ILE A 61 47.15 -33.89 -12.56
N GLU A 62 47.48 -34.24 -11.34
CA GLU A 62 46.55 -34.14 -10.19
C GLU A 62 46.33 -32.67 -9.81
N LEU A 63 47.38 -31.86 -9.91
CA LEU A 63 47.34 -30.41 -9.70
C LEU A 63 46.45 -29.73 -10.75
N ASN A 64 46.61 -30.10 -12.03
CA ASN A 64 45.78 -29.52 -13.11
C ASN A 64 44.29 -29.90 -13.00
N ASN A 65 44.01 -31.13 -12.55
CA ASN A 65 42.61 -31.53 -12.31
C ASN A 65 42.00 -30.76 -11.15
N LYS A 66 42.74 -30.58 -10.07
CA LYS A 66 42.29 -29.80 -8.91
C LYS A 66 42.15 -28.30 -9.21
N ILE A 67 43.04 -27.75 -10.04
CA ILE A 67 42.90 -26.36 -10.54
C ILE A 67 41.61 -26.19 -11.35
N LYS A 68 41.30 -27.16 -12.26
CA LYS A 68 40.06 -27.11 -13.05
C LYS A 68 38.80 -27.19 -12.18
N GLU A 69 38.81 -28.03 -11.13
CA GLU A 69 37.70 -28.11 -10.18
C GLU A 69 37.53 -26.80 -9.39
N LEU A 70 38.66 -26.24 -8.93
CA LEU A 70 38.65 -24.96 -8.20
C LEU A 70 38.22 -23.77 -9.11
N GLU A 71 38.64 -23.75 -10.36
CA GLU A 71 38.17 -22.78 -11.34
C GLU A 71 36.68 -22.89 -11.60
N LYS A 72 36.15 -24.11 -11.74
CA LYS A 72 34.73 -24.36 -11.88
C LYS A 72 33.96 -23.92 -10.62
N SER A 73 34.48 -24.22 -9.45
CA SER A 73 33.93 -23.78 -8.18
C SER A 73 33.92 -22.25 -8.05
N LYS A 74 35.04 -21.60 -8.45
CA LYS A 74 35.15 -20.12 -8.49
C LYS A 74 34.12 -19.50 -9.41
N ILE A 75 33.92 -20.04 -10.60
CA ILE A 75 32.92 -19.55 -11.56
C ILE A 75 31.52 -19.69 -10.96
N ASN A 76 31.21 -20.84 -10.35
CA ASN A 76 29.92 -21.06 -9.69
C ASN A 76 29.68 -20.08 -8.52
N LEU A 77 30.73 -19.76 -7.76
CA LEU A 77 30.66 -18.82 -6.65
C LEU A 77 30.43 -17.37 -7.14
N ILE A 78 31.11 -16.98 -8.23
CA ILE A 78 30.92 -15.68 -8.87
C ILE A 78 29.47 -15.54 -9.36
N ASP A 79 28.95 -16.55 -10.05
CA ASP A 79 27.55 -16.56 -10.51
C ASP A 79 26.56 -16.45 -9.34
N SER A 80 26.85 -17.16 -8.24
CA SER A 80 26.05 -17.09 -7.01
C SER A 80 26.09 -15.70 -6.36
N LEU A 81 27.26 -15.06 -6.33
CA LEU A 81 27.43 -13.68 -5.83
C LEU A 81 26.67 -12.67 -6.67
N ASP A 82 26.70 -12.82 -7.99
CA ASP A 82 25.97 -11.89 -8.87
C ASP A 82 24.44 -12.04 -8.72
N LYS A 83 23.96 -13.27 -8.60
CA LYS A 83 22.55 -13.52 -8.29
C LYS A 83 22.14 -12.91 -6.94
N MET A 84 23.01 -13.00 -5.94
CA MET A 84 22.76 -12.45 -4.62
C MET A 84 22.77 -10.92 -4.62
N LYS A 85 23.70 -10.29 -5.38
CA LYS A 85 23.71 -8.82 -5.58
C LYS A 85 22.42 -8.32 -6.20
N VAL A 86 21.90 -9.03 -7.22
CA VAL A 86 20.61 -8.66 -7.86
C VAL A 86 19.45 -8.82 -6.87
N ALA A 87 19.44 -9.90 -6.08
CA ALA A 87 18.41 -10.11 -5.06
C ALA A 87 18.46 -9.04 -3.97
N HIS A 88 19.65 -8.66 -3.52
CA HIS A 88 19.86 -7.61 -2.53
C HIS A 88 19.42 -6.23 -3.06
N GLY A 89 19.72 -5.90 -4.33
CA GLY A 89 19.22 -4.68 -4.97
C GLY A 89 17.70 -4.63 -4.95
N LYS A 90 17.02 -5.71 -5.35
CA LYS A 90 15.55 -5.79 -5.30
C LYS A 90 14.97 -5.65 -3.89
N LEU A 91 15.70 -6.10 -2.88
CA LEU A 91 15.27 -5.95 -1.48
C LEU A 91 15.39 -4.51 -1.01
N ILE A 92 16.49 -3.83 -1.36
CA ILE A 92 16.67 -2.40 -1.07
C ILE A 92 15.56 -1.58 -1.72
N ASP A 93 15.23 -1.83 -2.99
CA ASP A 93 14.14 -1.14 -3.68
C ASP A 93 12.81 -1.31 -2.93
N LYS A 94 12.51 -2.54 -2.48
CA LYS A 94 11.29 -2.80 -1.70
C LYS A 94 11.28 -2.09 -0.34
N LEU A 95 12.41 -2.02 0.35
CA LEU A 95 12.53 -1.30 1.63
C LEU A 95 12.31 0.20 1.41
N TYR A 96 12.89 0.76 0.36
CA TYR A 96 12.70 2.15 0.00
C TYR A 96 11.22 2.46 -0.31
N ASP A 97 10.55 1.59 -1.06
CA ASP A 97 9.11 1.71 -1.32
C ASP A 97 8.28 1.65 -0.04
N TYR A 98 8.66 0.77 0.90
CA TYR A 98 7.98 0.64 2.18
C TYR A 98 8.16 1.88 3.07
N GLU A 99 9.37 2.43 3.14
CA GLU A 99 9.62 3.70 3.84
C GLU A 99 8.78 4.85 3.28
N LYS A 100 8.64 4.91 1.95
CA LYS A 100 7.78 5.90 1.30
C LYS A 100 6.31 5.74 1.68
N ILE A 101 5.81 4.51 1.76
CA ILE A 101 4.45 4.23 2.22
C ILE A 101 4.24 4.75 3.64
N LEU A 102 5.16 4.46 4.55
CA LEU A 102 5.10 4.92 5.94
C LEU A 102 5.13 6.45 6.05
N GLN A 103 5.95 7.10 5.24
CA GLN A 103 5.99 8.57 5.18
C GLN A 103 4.68 9.17 4.69
N LEU A 104 4.04 8.56 3.68
CA LEU A 104 2.73 8.99 3.18
C LEU A 104 1.63 8.78 4.22
N GLU A 105 1.62 7.65 4.91
CA GLU A 105 0.66 7.43 6.00
C GLU A 105 0.79 8.47 7.12
N LYS A 106 2.01 8.84 7.48
CA LYS A 106 2.27 9.93 8.42
C LYS A 106 1.73 11.27 7.90
N GLN A 107 1.97 11.58 6.62
CA GLN A 107 1.43 12.79 5.99
C GLN A 107 -0.11 12.77 5.96
N PHE A 108 -0.75 11.64 5.66
CA PHE A 108 -2.21 11.51 5.71
C PHE A 108 -2.76 11.83 7.10
N LYS A 109 -2.11 11.34 8.15
CA LYS A 109 -2.51 11.61 9.53
C LYS A 109 -2.36 13.10 9.89
N GLU A 110 -1.22 13.70 9.57
CA GLU A 110 -0.94 15.11 9.85
C GLU A 110 -1.89 16.04 9.09
N LEU A 111 -2.14 15.77 7.79
CA LEU A 111 -3.02 16.57 6.95
C LEU A 111 -4.50 16.43 7.31
N SER A 112 -4.93 15.24 7.74
CA SER A 112 -6.31 15.00 8.14
C SER A 112 -6.67 15.58 9.52
N ALA A 113 -5.68 15.86 10.36
CA ALA A 113 -5.93 16.41 11.70
C ALA A 113 -6.55 17.81 11.68
N SER A 114 -6.38 18.58 10.60
CA SER A 114 -6.86 19.98 10.46
C SER A 114 -8.13 20.14 9.64
N ASN A 115 -8.57 19.11 8.89
CA ASN A 115 -9.64 19.19 7.89
C ASN A 115 -10.92 18.44 8.31
N THR A 116 -11.95 18.49 7.47
CA THR A 116 -13.22 17.75 7.65
C THR A 116 -13.03 16.23 7.46
N LEU A 117 -11.88 15.82 6.92
CA LEU A 117 -11.52 14.42 6.74
C LEU A 117 -10.70 13.92 7.92
N THR A 118 -10.97 12.71 8.38
CA THR A 118 -10.14 11.97 9.35
C THR A 118 -9.56 10.76 8.67
N TYR A 119 -8.26 10.54 8.85
CA TYR A 119 -7.62 9.31 8.40
C TYR A 119 -7.83 8.20 9.42
N ASP A 120 -8.45 7.11 8.99
CA ASP A 120 -8.60 5.88 9.74
C ASP A 120 -7.38 4.99 9.45
N GLU A 121 -6.48 4.89 10.41
CA GLU A 121 -5.24 4.13 10.28
C GLU A 121 -5.49 2.61 10.20
N GLU A 122 -6.57 2.14 10.83
CA GLU A 122 -6.93 0.73 10.85
C GLU A 122 -7.36 0.25 9.46
N HIS A 123 -8.22 1.03 8.81
CA HIS A 123 -8.81 0.68 7.52
C HIS A 123 -8.13 1.37 6.33
N LYS A 124 -7.15 2.25 6.59
CA LYS A 124 -6.43 3.04 5.56
C LYS A 124 -7.37 3.88 4.70
N THR A 125 -8.37 4.46 5.31
CA THR A 125 -9.44 5.23 4.66
C THR A 125 -9.56 6.62 5.23
N PHE A 126 -10.12 7.54 4.44
CA PHE A 126 -10.54 8.85 4.91
C PHE A 126 -12.04 8.86 5.15
N ILE A 127 -12.45 9.32 6.30
CA ILE A 127 -13.84 9.43 6.73
C ILE A 127 -14.18 10.92 6.88
N ALA A 128 -15.32 11.33 6.34
CA ALA A 128 -15.83 12.68 6.54
C ALA A 128 -16.42 12.82 7.95
N LYS A 129 -15.75 13.56 8.85
CA LYS A 129 -16.12 13.70 10.27
C LYS A 129 -17.56 14.16 10.46
N ASP A 130 -17.96 15.14 9.69
CA ASP A 130 -19.27 15.77 9.81
C ASP A 130 -20.41 14.93 9.20
N LEU A 131 -20.06 13.77 8.60
CA LEU A 131 -21.01 12.85 7.96
C LEU A 131 -21.03 11.46 8.60
N VAL A 132 -20.30 11.26 9.69
CA VAL A 132 -20.27 9.97 10.40
C VAL A 132 -21.63 9.71 11.03
N GLY A 133 -22.20 8.54 10.77
CA GLY A 133 -23.51 8.15 11.32
C GLY A 133 -24.70 8.91 10.74
N ILE A 134 -24.50 9.61 9.63
CA ILE A 134 -25.51 10.40 8.94
C ILE A 134 -25.90 9.77 7.62
N GLU A 135 -27.17 9.58 7.40
CA GLU A 135 -27.75 9.13 6.13
C GLU A 135 -27.82 10.32 5.16
N ILE A 136 -26.81 10.50 4.33
CA ILE A 136 -26.73 11.63 3.40
C ILE A 136 -27.57 11.48 2.13
N PHE A 137 -27.89 10.25 1.74
CA PHE A 137 -28.70 9.93 0.57
C PHE A 137 -30.17 9.76 0.93
N LYS A 138 -31.06 9.99 -0.03
CA LYS A 138 -32.46 9.62 0.11
C LYS A 138 -32.60 8.07 0.24
N PRO A 139 -33.65 7.58 0.88
CA PRO A 139 -33.89 6.15 0.96
C PRO A 139 -33.97 5.50 -0.43
N GLU A 140 -33.27 4.37 -0.62
CA GLU A 140 -33.24 3.61 -1.88
C GLU A 140 -32.83 4.42 -3.14
N ASP A 141 -32.12 5.58 -2.94
CA ASP A 141 -31.76 6.54 -3.97
C ASP A 141 -30.27 6.91 -3.87
N ASP A 142 -29.73 7.45 -4.93
CA ASP A 142 -28.40 8.05 -5.01
C ASP A 142 -28.42 9.58 -4.88
N GLU A 143 -29.61 10.18 -4.78
CA GLU A 143 -29.76 11.62 -4.59
C GLU A 143 -29.33 12.04 -3.19
N ILE A 144 -28.40 13.02 -3.14
CA ILE A 144 -27.95 13.61 -1.88
C ILE A 144 -29.03 14.54 -1.34
N LYS A 145 -29.38 14.41 -0.08
CA LYS A 145 -30.35 15.28 0.59
C LYS A 145 -29.84 16.73 0.61
N ASP A 146 -30.68 17.70 0.24
CA ASP A 146 -30.32 19.12 0.11
C ASP A 146 -29.61 19.70 1.33
N TYR A 147 -30.02 19.25 2.51
CA TYR A 147 -29.44 19.68 3.78
C TYR A 147 -27.91 19.40 3.87
N TYR A 148 -27.44 18.32 3.24
CA TYR A 148 -26.05 17.90 3.32
C TYR A 148 -25.17 18.35 2.14
N LEU A 149 -25.75 18.99 1.12
CA LEU A 149 -25.02 19.42 -0.08
C LEU A 149 -23.80 20.28 0.25
N LYS A 150 -23.97 21.28 1.14
CA LYS A 150 -22.87 22.16 1.56
C LYS A 150 -21.75 21.41 2.27
N THR A 151 -22.10 20.43 3.11
CA THR A 151 -21.11 19.60 3.83
C THR A 151 -20.37 18.70 2.87
N VAL A 152 -21.08 18.07 1.93
CA VAL A 152 -20.48 17.24 0.87
C VAL A 152 -19.53 18.07 -0.01
N ASP A 153 -19.92 19.28 -0.40
CA ASP A 153 -19.09 20.20 -1.18
C ASP A 153 -17.81 20.60 -0.42
N LYS A 154 -17.92 20.82 0.89
CA LYS A 154 -16.78 21.10 1.77
C LYS A 154 -15.82 19.93 1.83
N VAL A 155 -16.33 18.69 1.97
CA VAL A 155 -15.50 17.47 1.93
C VAL A 155 -14.74 17.37 0.61
N GLY A 156 -15.37 17.63 -0.52
CA GLY A 156 -14.71 17.62 -1.82
C GLY A 156 -13.59 18.65 -1.94
N LYS A 157 -13.79 19.87 -1.41
CA LYS A 157 -12.75 20.93 -1.39
C LYS A 157 -11.57 20.55 -0.51
N ASP A 158 -11.83 19.98 0.66
CA ASP A 158 -10.79 19.54 1.57
C ASP A 158 -10.00 18.36 0.98
N LEU A 159 -10.67 17.48 0.25
CA LEU A 159 -10.03 16.41 -0.52
C LEU A 159 -9.12 16.97 -1.64
N GLU A 160 -9.57 18.01 -2.36
CA GLU A 160 -8.75 18.69 -3.36
C GLU A 160 -7.50 19.34 -2.73
N ILE A 161 -7.66 19.99 -1.58
CA ILE A 161 -6.54 20.57 -0.82
C ILE A 161 -5.56 19.49 -0.41
N LEU A 162 -6.05 18.37 0.10
CA LEU A 162 -5.24 17.21 0.49
C LEU A 162 -4.43 16.69 -0.69
N LEU A 163 -5.06 16.40 -1.82
CA LEU A 163 -4.40 15.93 -3.03
C LEU A 163 -3.37 16.92 -3.58
N ARG A 164 -3.67 18.22 -3.54
CA ARG A 164 -2.76 19.30 -3.93
C ARG A 164 -1.52 19.29 -3.04
N THR A 165 -1.69 19.19 -1.74
CA THR A 165 -0.58 19.16 -0.77
C THR A 165 0.28 17.92 -0.95
N LEU A 166 -0.33 16.76 -1.12
CA LEU A 166 0.37 15.51 -1.39
C LEU A 166 1.21 15.59 -2.69
N ASN A 167 0.62 16.12 -3.76
CA ASN A 167 1.32 16.29 -5.04
C ASN A 167 2.46 17.32 -4.95
N SER A 168 2.29 18.38 -4.15
CA SER A 168 3.34 19.38 -3.94
C SER A 168 4.50 18.82 -3.12
N SER A 169 4.22 18.00 -2.13
CA SER A 169 5.23 17.35 -1.30
C SER A 169 5.95 16.20 -2.02
N ASN A 170 5.27 15.55 -2.96
CA ASN A 170 5.77 14.38 -3.67
C ASN A 170 5.40 14.45 -5.17
N PRO A 171 6.05 15.32 -5.96
CA PRO A 171 5.65 15.58 -7.35
C PRO A 171 5.84 14.37 -8.28
N ASP A 172 6.72 13.44 -7.92
CA ASP A 172 7.00 12.23 -8.71
C ASP A 172 6.00 11.10 -8.46
N TYR A 173 5.09 11.28 -7.50
CA TYR A 173 4.09 10.27 -7.19
C TYR A 173 2.83 10.48 -8.01
N SER A 174 2.18 9.38 -8.35
CA SER A 174 0.80 9.38 -8.81
C SER A 174 -0.08 8.69 -7.78
N TYR A 175 -1.33 9.12 -7.70
CA TYR A 175 -2.28 8.63 -6.71
C TYR A 175 -3.46 7.96 -7.40
N LEU A 176 -4.01 6.94 -6.77
CA LEU A 176 -5.32 6.39 -7.08
C LEU A 176 -6.28 6.81 -5.97
N LEU A 177 -7.20 7.69 -6.30
CA LEU A 177 -8.29 8.07 -5.43
C LEU A 177 -9.45 7.10 -5.65
N VAL A 178 -9.82 6.36 -4.63
CA VAL A 178 -10.97 5.47 -4.64
C VAL A 178 -12.11 6.14 -3.89
N ILE A 179 -13.26 6.28 -4.53
CA ILE A 179 -14.51 6.74 -3.94
C ILE A 179 -15.43 5.53 -3.88
N GLU A 180 -15.65 5.03 -2.69
CA GLU A 180 -16.40 3.80 -2.45
C GLU A 180 -17.72 4.11 -1.76
N GLY A 181 -18.82 3.74 -2.41
CA GLY A 181 -20.16 3.86 -1.85
C GLY A 181 -20.61 2.59 -1.13
N TYR A 182 -21.52 2.77 -0.21
CA TYR A 182 -22.10 1.69 0.58
C TYR A 182 -23.63 1.74 0.52
N SER A 183 -24.26 0.60 0.69
CA SER A 183 -25.71 0.47 0.90
C SER A 183 -25.99 -0.15 2.26
N ALA A 184 -27.19 0.12 2.79
CA ALA A 184 -27.68 -0.48 4.02
C ALA A 184 -28.67 -1.61 3.71
N ASN A 185 -28.76 -2.57 4.61
CA ASN A 185 -29.68 -3.71 4.53
C ASN A 185 -31.00 -3.40 5.25
N ASP A 186 -31.60 -2.25 4.95
CA ASP A 186 -32.81 -1.77 5.60
C ASP A 186 -33.93 -1.34 4.64
N GLY A 187 -33.70 -1.49 3.32
CA GLY A 187 -34.69 -1.19 2.29
C GLY A 187 -35.50 -2.40 1.83
N THR A 188 -36.53 -2.14 1.03
CA THR A 188 -37.39 -3.19 0.46
C THR A 188 -36.61 -4.09 -0.54
N MET A 189 -35.62 -3.54 -1.23
CA MET A 189 -34.75 -4.24 -2.18
C MET A 189 -33.45 -4.74 -1.55
N SER A 190 -33.33 -4.70 -0.24
CA SER A 190 -32.10 -5.06 0.48
C SER A 190 -31.65 -6.50 0.28
N GLN A 191 -32.56 -7.41 -0.06
CA GLN A 191 -32.26 -8.81 -0.36
C GLN A 191 -31.57 -9.01 -1.72
N ASP A 192 -31.70 -8.04 -2.65
CA ASP A 192 -31.06 -8.12 -3.95
C ASP A 192 -29.63 -7.58 -3.89
N ARG A 193 -28.66 -8.49 -3.99
CA ARG A 193 -27.24 -8.13 -3.97
C ARG A 193 -26.87 -7.25 -5.16
N THR A 194 -27.39 -7.54 -6.35
CA THR A 194 -27.11 -6.77 -7.57
C THR A 194 -27.59 -5.33 -7.44
N TYR A 195 -28.79 -5.16 -6.91
CA TYR A 195 -29.35 -3.86 -6.60
C TYR A 195 -28.47 -3.09 -5.60
N ASN A 196 -28.03 -3.72 -4.53
CA ASN A 196 -27.20 -3.08 -3.52
C ASN A 196 -25.83 -2.64 -4.08
N TYR A 197 -25.20 -3.45 -4.93
CA TYR A 197 -23.96 -3.06 -5.60
C TYR A 197 -24.19 -1.88 -6.53
N LYS A 198 -25.26 -1.90 -7.33
CA LYS A 198 -25.61 -0.81 -8.21
C LYS A 198 -25.87 0.48 -7.44
N LEU A 199 -26.74 0.44 -6.43
CA LEU A 199 -27.06 1.61 -5.61
C LEU A 199 -25.84 2.21 -4.94
N SER A 200 -24.96 1.37 -4.38
CA SER A 200 -23.74 1.85 -3.74
C SER A 200 -22.77 2.51 -4.75
N TYR A 201 -22.65 1.95 -5.96
CA TYR A 201 -21.90 2.56 -7.05
C TYR A 201 -22.51 3.89 -7.49
N ASP A 202 -23.82 3.94 -7.71
CA ASP A 202 -24.54 5.15 -8.14
C ASP A 202 -24.36 6.27 -7.10
N ARG A 203 -24.37 5.96 -5.80
CA ARG A 203 -24.07 6.91 -4.71
C ARG A 203 -22.66 7.46 -4.77
N ALA A 204 -21.65 6.62 -5.00
CA ALA A 204 -20.27 7.09 -5.18
C ALA A 204 -20.11 7.95 -6.42
N LEU A 205 -20.80 7.60 -7.52
CA LEU A 205 -20.82 8.35 -8.76
C LEU A 205 -21.52 9.72 -8.57
N ALA A 206 -22.63 9.75 -7.85
CA ALA A 206 -23.35 11.00 -7.53
C ALA A 206 -22.47 11.98 -6.76
N LEU A 207 -21.70 11.52 -5.76
CA LEU A 207 -20.71 12.32 -5.05
C LEU A 207 -19.65 12.90 -6.00
N TYR A 208 -19.03 12.06 -6.82
CA TYR A 208 -18.02 12.48 -7.78
C TYR A 208 -18.56 13.50 -8.77
N ASN A 209 -19.76 13.26 -9.31
CA ASN A 209 -20.42 14.18 -10.24
C ASN A 209 -20.76 15.52 -9.57
N ARG A 210 -21.22 15.50 -8.34
CA ARG A 210 -21.45 16.70 -7.53
C ARG A 210 -20.20 17.54 -7.42
N TRP A 211 -19.09 16.93 -6.99
CA TRP A 211 -17.81 17.64 -6.83
C TRP A 211 -17.30 18.19 -8.15
N ARG A 212 -17.36 17.40 -9.23
CA ARG A 212 -16.86 17.79 -10.54
C ARG A 212 -17.69 18.88 -11.20
N ASN A 213 -19.01 18.73 -11.22
CA ASN A 213 -19.89 19.56 -12.03
C ASN A 213 -20.33 20.82 -11.29
N GLU A 214 -20.78 20.68 -10.06
CA GLU A 214 -21.32 21.79 -9.26
C GLU A 214 -20.26 22.40 -8.34
N GLY A 215 -19.42 21.61 -7.71
CA GLY A 215 -18.30 22.06 -6.88
C GLY A 215 -17.12 22.64 -7.65
N GLN A 216 -17.05 22.40 -8.98
CA GLN A 216 -15.93 22.78 -9.86
C GLN A 216 -14.57 22.28 -9.36
N ILE A 217 -14.58 21.12 -8.68
CA ILE A 217 -13.41 20.51 -8.07
C ILE A 217 -12.76 19.56 -9.10
N ASN A 218 -11.47 19.77 -9.37
CA ASN A 218 -10.73 18.95 -10.31
C ASN A 218 -9.75 18.01 -9.59
N LEU A 219 -10.26 16.90 -9.12
CA LEU A 219 -9.46 15.90 -8.40
C LEU A 219 -8.38 15.20 -9.29
N ARG A 220 -8.53 15.25 -10.62
CA ARG A 220 -7.54 14.66 -11.56
C ARG A 220 -6.30 15.51 -11.79
N LYS A 221 -6.33 16.77 -11.35
CA LYS A 221 -5.27 17.74 -11.61
C LYS A 221 -3.93 17.38 -10.95
N TYR A 222 -3.95 16.57 -9.89
CA TYR A 222 -2.81 16.37 -9.00
C TYR A 222 -2.19 14.98 -9.17
N ASN A 223 -1.89 14.57 -10.40
CA ASN A 223 -1.39 13.22 -10.72
C ASN A 223 -2.28 12.11 -10.15
N THR A 224 -3.59 12.33 -10.15
CA THR A 224 -4.55 11.44 -9.51
C THR A 224 -5.43 10.77 -10.54
N GLU A 225 -5.46 9.44 -10.51
CA GLU A 225 -6.49 8.63 -11.18
C GLU A 225 -7.67 8.43 -10.22
N ILE A 226 -8.87 8.32 -10.76
CA ILE A 226 -10.09 8.19 -9.95
C ILE A 226 -10.74 6.85 -10.26
N LEU A 227 -11.00 6.09 -9.21
CA LEU A 227 -11.78 4.86 -9.25
C LEU A 227 -13.05 5.08 -8.44
N ILE A 228 -14.20 4.83 -9.06
CA ILE A 228 -15.50 4.85 -8.42
C ILE A 228 -15.96 3.42 -8.28
N CYS A 229 -16.35 3.00 -7.08
CA CYS A 229 -16.82 1.64 -6.82
C CYS A 229 -17.96 1.63 -5.80
N GLY A 230 -18.66 0.50 -5.77
CA GLY A 230 -19.74 0.24 -4.82
C GLY A 230 -19.54 -1.11 -4.17
N SER A 231 -19.57 -1.17 -2.86
CA SER A 231 -19.39 -2.40 -2.07
C SER A 231 -20.71 -3.06 -1.66
N GLY A 232 -21.84 -2.48 -2.03
CA GLY A 232 -23.13 -3.00 -1.68
C GLY A 232 -23.28 -3.14 -0.16
N LEU A 233 -23.63 -4.35 0.29
CA LEU A 233 -23.72 -4.72 1.71
C LEU A 233 -22.39 -5.19 2.30
N ASN A 234 -21.33 -5.22 1.47
CA ASN A 234 -20.00 -5.67 1.89
C ASN A 234 -19.06 -4.53 2.08
N GLY A 235 -18.42 -4.05 2.61
CA GLY A 235 -17.52 -2.88 2.68
C GLY A 235 -16.69 -2.94 3.94
N ILE A 236 -15.55 -2.31 3.88
CA ILE A 236 -14.65 -2.21 5.03
C ILE A 236 -15.34 -1.36 6.10
N ASN A 237 -15.24 -1.81 7.36
CA ASN A 237 -15.67 -1.00 8.51
C ASN A 237 -17.20 -0.76 8.58
N ARG A 238 -18.01 -1.73 8.16
CA ARG A 238 -19.48 -1.67 8.34
C ARG A 238 -19.87 -1.51 9.81
N ASP A 239 -20.87 -0.65 10.06
CA ASP A 239 -21.50 -0.58 11.37
C ASP A 239 -22.39 -1.81 11.54
N SER A 240 -22.05 -2.66 12.50
CA SER A 240 -22.80 -3.88 12.81
C SER A 240 -23.99 -3.64 13.74
N LYS A 241 -24.14 -2.43 14.31
CA LYS A 241 -25.17 -2.09 15.29
C LYS A 241 -26.28 -1.25 14.70
N VAL A 242 -25.94 -0.29 13.85
CA VAL A 242 -26.87 0.66 13.27
C VAL A 242 -26.74 0.61 11.75
N GLU A 243 -27.64 -0.13 11.13
CA GLU A 243 -27.59 -0.39 9.68
C GLU A 243 -27.68 0.91 8.85
N ALA A 244 -28.46 1.89 9.29
CA ALA A 244 -28.56 3.19 8.62
C ALA A 244 -27.21 3.91 8.47
N ASN A 245 -26.26 3.69 9.37
CA ASN A 245 -24.92 4.27 9.29
C ASN A 245 -24.11 3.75 8.08
N ASN A 246 -24.56 2.67 7.46
CA ASN A 246 -23.92 2.10 6.28
C ASN A 246 -24.34 2.79 4.96
N LYS A 247 -25.27 3.75 5.00
CA LYS A 247 -25.61 4.60 3.85
C LYS A 247 -24.63 5.75 3.71
N ARG A 248 -23.36 5.42 3.47
CA ARG A 248 -22.24 6.35 3.49
C ARG A 248 -21.29 6.10 2.31
N PHE A 249 -20.26 6.89 2.26
CA PHE A 249 -19.10 6.69 1.37
C PHE A 249 -17.81 6.69 2.16
N VAL A 250 -16.79 6.11 1.57
CA VAL A 250 -15.43 6.07 2.09
C VAL A 250 -14.48 6.50 0.97
N ILE A 251 -13.42 7.17 1.34
CA ILE A 251 -12.37 7.62 0.42
C ILE A 251 -11.07 6.91 0.76
N GLN A 252 -10.40 6.36 -0.25
CA GLN A 252 -9.05 5.84 -0.10
C GLN A 252 -8.11 6.58 -1.06
N ILE A 253 -6.92 6.88 -0.61
CA ILE A 253 -5.85 7.41 -1.45
C ILE A 253 -4.71 6.42 -1.42
N LEU A 254 -4.48 5.78 -2.56
CA LEU A 254 -3.41 4.83 -2.76
C LEU A 254 -2.34 5.49 -3.64
N HIS A 255 -1.08 5.38 -3.28
CA HIS A 255 -0.02 5.84 -4.16
C HIS A 255 0.29 4.77 -5.21
N LYS A 256 0.54 5.21 -6.43
CA LYS A 256 1.08 4.38 -7.50
C LYS A 256 2.58 4.61 -7.56
N ILE A 257 3.35 3.57 -7.32
CA ILE A 257 4.78 3.61 -7.58
C ILE A 257 4.95 3.62 -9.10
N ARG A 258 5.43 4.73 -9.69
CA ARG A 258 5.90 4.69 -11.07
C ARG A 258 7.06 3.68 -11.09
N LYS A 259 6.95 2.62 -11.87
CA LYS A 259 8.11 1.81 -12.20
C LYS A 259 9.13 2.76 -12.82
N PHE A 260 10.25 2.97 -12.13
CA PHE A 260 11.40 3.60 -12.76
C PHE A 260 11.73 2.74 -13.98
N GLU A 261 11.51 3.25 -15.17
CA GLU A 261 12.14 2.70 -16.36
C GLU A 261 13.62 2.75 -16.08
N GLY A 262 14.24 1.56 -15.97
CA GLY A 262 15.58 1.40 -15.44
C GLY A 262 16.54 2.37 -16.11
N THR A 263 17.24 3.12 -15.28
CA THR A 263 18.47 3.81 -15.68
C THR A 263 19.34 2.75 -16.33
N LYS A 264 19.49 2.80 -17.66
CA LYS A 264 20.51 2.03 -18.36
C LYS A 264 21.84 2.45 -17.72
N LEU A 265 22.38 1.59 -16.90
CA LEU A 265 23.76 1.67 -16.47
C LEU A 265 24.60 1.49 -17.73
N ASN A 266 25.16 2.60 -18.25
CA ASN A 266 26.23 2.61 -19.24
C ASN A 266 27.52 2.08 -18.61
#